data_e233d34b15703f99dead18791faf480e
#
_entry.id   e233d34b15703f99dead18791faf480e
#
_cell.length_a   1.000
_cell.length_b   1.000
_cell.length_c   1.000
_cell.angle_alpha   90.00
_cell.angle_beta   90.00
_cell.angle_gamma   90.00
#
_symmetry.space_group_name_H-M   'P 1'
#
loop_
_entity.id
_entity.type
_entity.pdbx_description
1 polymer ?
#
loop_
_entity_poly.entity_id
_entity_poly.type
_entity_poly.pdbx_seq_one_letter_code
_entity_poly.pdbx_strand_id
1 'polypeptide(L)'
;MTNHERWKPSVTVAAVVERDGRYLLVEEETPEGLMLNNPAGHLDPGETPLQAVVREALEETARAFTPESFLGCYLARFQRPARQEDVTYLRLAFSGSVGEEIAGHALDQGIVRTLWLSLDELRATAARHRSPLVLRCCEDHASGRRLPLEAVYNDA
;
A
#
# COMPACT_ATOMS: atom_id res chain seq x y z
N MET A 1 -0.01 -3.67 -40.04
CA MET A 1 0.73 -3.99 -38.79
C MET A 1 -0.22 -3.85 -37.62
N THR A 2 -0.54 -4.96 -36.96
CA THR A 2 -1.28 -4.93 -35.71
C THR A 2 -0.31 -4.49 -34.63
N ASN A 3 -0.59 -3.33 -34.03
CA ASN A 3 0.16 -2.85 -32.90
C ASN A 3 -0.27 -3.66 -31.67
N HIS A 4 0.43 -4.76 -31.39
CA HIS A 4 0.18 -5.57 -30.20
C HIS A 4 0.73 -4.82 -29.00
N GLU A 5 -0.12 -4.04 -28.37
CA GLU A 5 0.23 -3.42 -27.09
C GLU A 5 0.41 -4.54 -26.06
N ARG A 6 1.62 -4.62 -25.49
CA ARG A 6 1.90 -5.63 -24.45
C ARG A 6 1.07 -5.32 -23.22
N TRP A 7 0.37 -6.32 -22.71
CA TRP A 7 -0.34 -6.20 -21.44
C TRP A 7 0.62 -5.79 -20.31
N LYS A 8 0.15 -4.91 -19.45
CA LYS A 8 0.92 -4.39 -18.30
C LYS A 8 0.06 -4.45 -17.03
N PRO A 9 0.63 -4.96 -15.93
CA PRO A 9 -0.03 -4.82 -14.64
C PRO A 9 0.08 -3.39 -14.14
N SER A 10 -0.77 -3.05 -13.16
CA SER A 10 -0.62 -1.81 -12.41
C SER A 10 0.39 -2.04 -11.28
N VAL A 11 1.51 -1.34 -11.31
CA VAL A 11 2.53 -1.45 -10.26
C VAL A 11 2.22 -0.47 -9.15
N THR A 12 2.13 -0.98 -7.92
CA THR A 12 1.84 -0.17 -6.73
C THR A 12 2.92 -0.39 -5.68
N VAL A 13 2.99 0.55 -4.75
CA VAL A 13 3.85 0.48 -3.57
C VAL A 13 2.97 0.56 -2.32
N ALA A 14 3.43 -0.03 -1.22
CA ALA A 14 2.71 0.03 0.04
C ALA A 14 3.68 0.13 1.21
N ALA A 15 3.29 0.92 2.21
CA ALA A 15 4.02 1.05 3.46
C ALA A 15 3.34 0.20 4.53
N VAL A 16 4.11 -0.65 5.18
CA VAL A 16 3.66 -1.46 6.32
C VAL A 16 4.37 -0.95 7.55
N VAL A 17 3.61 -0.31 8.44
CA VAL A 17 4.15 0.37 9.61
C VAL A 17 3.49 -0.18 10.85
N GLU A 18 4.29 -0.75 11.75
CA GLU A 18 3.82 -1.26 13.03
C GLU A 18 4.35 -0.36 14.15
N ARG A 19 3.47 -0.05 15.11
CA ARG A 19 3.82 0.69 16.32
C ARG A 19 3.00 0.12 17.48
N ASP A 20 3.68 -0.36 18.50
CA ASP A 20 3.05 -0.88 19.71
C ASP A 20 2.00 -1.98 19.42
N GLY A 21 2.30 -2.88 18.49
CA GLY A 21 1.42 -3.98 18.10
C GLY A 21 0.27 -3.60 17.18
N ARG A 22 0.27 -2.38 16.64
CA ARG A 22 -0.77 -1.89 15.74
C ARG A 22 -0.18 -1.43 14.43
N TYR A 23 -0.94 -1.60 13.35
CA TYR A 23 -0.55 -1.25 11.99
C TYR A 23 -1.26 0.01 11.53
N LEU A 24 -0.52 0.87 10.84
CA LEU A 24 -1.06 2.10 10.26
C LEU A 24 -1.85 1.79 9.00
N LEU A 25 -3.11 2.16 8.99
CA LEU A 25 -4.00 2.03 7.83
C LEU A 25 -4.61 3.37 7.47
N VAL A 26 -5.11 3.44 6.24
CA VAL A 26 -5.94 4.53 5.77
C VAL A 26 -7.35 4.02 5.54
N GLU A 27 -8.34 4.87 5.84
CA GLU A 27 -9.73 4.63 5.50
C GLU A 27 -10.09 5.57 4.36
N GLU A 28 -10.60 5.01 3.27
CA GLU A 28 -10.88 5.79 2.07
C GLU A 28 -12.27 5.53 1.53
N GLU A 29 -12.85 6.55 0.93
CA GLU A 29 -14.12 6.44 0.24
C GLU A 29 -13.92 5.79 -1.12
N THR A 30 -14.71 4.74 -1.38
CA THR A 30 -14.68 4.01 -2.65
C THR A 30 -16.11 3.80 -3.14
N PRO A 31 -16.30 3.38 -4.40
CA PRO A 31 -17.63 3.00 -4.88
C PRO A 31 -18.31 1.92 -4.04
N GLU A 32 -17.54 1.08 -3.35
CA GLU A 32 -18.05 0.03 -2.46
C GLU A 32 -18.26 0.52 -1.01
N GLY A 33 -18.03 1.80 -0.73
CA GLY A 33 -18.13 2.38 0.60
C GLY A 33 -16.78 2.69 1.22
N LEU A 34 -16.74 2.80 2.54
CA LEU A 34 -15.50 3.08 3.28
C LEU A 34 -14.66 1.81 3.40
N MET A 35 -13.50 1.83 2.79
CA MET A 35 -12.60 0.67 2.75
C MET A 35 -11.27 1.00 3.44
N LEU A 36 -10.59 -0.04 3.90
CA LEU A 36 -9.29 0.06 4.57
C LEU A 36 -8.18 -0.41 3.63
N ASN A 37 -7.04 0.28 3.70
CA ASN A 37 -5.85 -0.11 2.95
C ASN A 37 -4.59 0.25 3.76
N ASN A 38 -3.47 -0.41 3.44
CA ASN A 38 -2.18 0.14 3.86
C ASN A 38 -1.99 1.49 3.14
N PRO A 39 -1.17 2.39 3.66
CA PRO A 39 -0.76 3.54 2.85
C PRO A 39 -0.12 3.02 1.56
N ALA A 40 -0.71 3.33 0.42
CA ALA A 40 -0.35 2.69 -0.85
C ALA A 40 -0.80 3.51 -2.04
N GLY A 41 -0.14 3.33 -3.18
CA GLY A 41 -0.53 3.98 -4.41
C GLY A 41 0.33 3.54 -5.58
N HIS A 42 0.09 4.15 -6.72
CA HIS A 42 0.76 3.78 -7.97
C HIS A 42 2.17 4.32 -8.05
N LEU A 43 3.05 3.53 -8.67
CA LEU A 43 4.36 4.00 -9.08
C LEU A 43 4.18 5.00 -10.22
N ASP A 44 4.77 6.19 -10.07
CA ASP A 44 4.74 7.22 -11.10
C ASP A 44 5.95 7.10 -12.04
N PRO A 45 5.82 7.57 -13.29
CA PRO A 45 6.96 7.57 -14.21
C PRO A 45 8.15 8.34 -13.64
N GLY A 46 9.34 7.76 -13.74
CA GLY A 46 10.58 8.42 -13.34
C GLY A 46 10.91 8.34 -11.86
N GLU A 47 10.04 7.75 -11.02
CA GLU A 47 10.38 7.56 -9.61
C GLU A 47 10.78 6.11 -9.31
N THR A 48 11.63 5.94 -8.32
CA THR A 48 11.98 4.61 -7.81
C THR A 48 10.87 4.11 -6.87
N PRO A 49 10.76 2.79 -6.64
CA PRO A 49 9.78 2.28 -5.68
C PRO A 49 9.93 2.86 -4.26
N LEU A 50 11.16 3.11 -3.81
CA LEU A 50 11.40 3.76 -2.52
C LEU A 50 10.88 5.18 -2.49
N GLN A 51 11.12 5.95 -3.55
CA GLN A 51 10.57 7.31 -3.66
C GLN A 51 9.05 7.29 -3.68
N ALA A 52 8.48 6.33 -4.41
CA ALA A 52 7.03 6.20 -4.53
C ALA A 52 6.38 5.92 -3.17
N VAL A 53 6.91 4.97 -2.40
CA VAL A 53 6.31 4.61 -1.11
C VAL A 53 6.42 5.74 -0.10
N VAL A 54 7.52 6.49 -0.10
CA VAL A 54 7.69 7.67 0.77
C VAL A 54 6.68 8.75 0.39
N ARG A 55 6.50 9.00 -0.90
CA ARG A 55 5.52 9.97 -1.40
C ARG A 55 4.10 9.58 -1.04
N GLU A 56 3.70 8.34 -1.33
CA GLU A 56 2.34 7.87 -1.04
C GLU A 56 2.02 7.89 0.45
N ALA A 57 2.96 7.48 1.29
CA ALA A 57 2.77 7.53 2.73
C ALA A 57 2.54 8.96 3.23
N LEU A 58 3.31 9.91 2.72
CA LEU A 58 3.15 11.32 3.07
C LEU A 58 1.82 11.88 2.61
N GLU A 59 1.43 11.59 1.36
CA GLU A 59 0.16 12.05 0.78
C GLU A 59 -1.06 11.51 1.52
N GLU A 60 -1.00 10.25 1.94
CA GLU A 60 -2.15 9.57 2.54
C GLU A 60 -2.20 9.64 4.06
N THR A 61 -1.07 9.86 4.74
CA THR A 61 -1.03 9.85 6.20
C THR A 61 -0.52 11.15 6.83
N ALA A 62 0.00 12.07 6.04
CA ALA A 62 0.67 13.29 6.52
C ALA A 62 1.87 12.98 7.44
N ARG A 63 2.52 11.83 7.24
CA ARG A 63 3.68 11.39 8.03
C ARG A 63 4.84 11.06 7.11
N ALA A 64 6.06 11.42 7.55
CA ALA A 64 7.28 11.05 6.84
C ALA A 64 7.58 9.56 7.11
N PHE A 65 7.60 8.76 6.05
CA PHE A 65 7.90 7.33 6.11
C PHE A 65 9.38 7.09 5.86
N THR A 66 10.00 6.29 6.74
CA THR A 66 11.37 5.84 6.57
C THR A 66 11.36 4.35 6.27
N PRO A 67 11.59 3.93 5.01
CA PRO A 67 11.70 2.51 4.69
C PRO A 67 12.91 1.89 5.39
N GLU A 68 12.71 0.72 5.99
CA GLU A 68 13.78 0.01 6.71
C GLU A 68 14.07 -1.34 6.07
N SER A 69 13.05 -1.98 5.49
CA SER A 69 13.22 -3.26 4.80
C SER A 69 12.20 -3.42 3.67
N PHE A 70 12.54 -4.28 2.71
CA PHE A 70 11.61 -4.73 1.69
C PHE A 70 10.84 -5.92 2.24
N LEU A 71 9.52 -5.83 2.24
CA LEU A 71 8.67 -6.89 2.78
C LEU A 71 8.42 -7.99 1.75
N GLY A 72 8.14 -7.61 0.51
CA GLY A 72 7.90 -8.57 -0.55
C GLY A 72 7.18 -7.99 -1.74
N CYS A 73 7.05 -8.84 -2.75
CA CYS A 73 6.32 -8.57 -3.97
C CYS A 73 5.04 -9.39 -3.94
N TYR A 74 3.89 -8.73 -4.14
CA TYR A 74 2.57 -9.35 -4.02
C TYR A 74 1.76 -9.09 -5.27
N LEU A 75 1.05 -10.10 -5.74
CA LEU A 75 0.19 -9.98 -6.90
C LEU A 75 -1.26 -10.24 -6.50
N ALA A 76 -2.15 -9.35 -6.91
CA ALA A 76 -3.59 -9.53 -6.72
C ALA A 76 -4.32 -9.14 -7.99
N ARG A 77 -5.33 -9.93 -8.36
CA ARG A 77 -6.15 -9.68 -9.53
C ARG A 77 -7.61 -9.48 -9.10
N PHE A 78 -8.21 -8.43 -9.62
CA PHE A 78 -9.61 -8.12 -9.38
C PHE A 78 -10.38 -8.19 -10.69
N GLN A 79 -11.46 -8.96 -10.68
CA GLN A 79 -12.40 -9.02 -11.78
C GLN A 79 -13.75 -8.52 -11.29
N ARG A 80 -14.25 -7.47 -11.92
CA ARG A 80 -15.58 -6.93 -11.68
C ARG A 80 -16.32 -6.86 -13.01
N PRO A 81 -16.90 -8.00 -13.45
CA PRO A 81 -17.55 -8.08 -14.79
C PRO A 81 -18.63 -7.02 -14.99
N ALA A 82 -19.38 -6.69 -13.93
CA ALA A 82 -20.43 -5.68 -13.99
C ALA A 82 -19.91 -4.27 -14.33
N ARG A 83 -18.63 -4.01 -14.08
CA ARG A 83 -17.96 -2.74 -14.39
C ARG A 83 -16.95 -2.89 -15.52
N GLN A 84 -16.87 -4.06 -16.15
CA GLN A 84 -15.87 -4.39 -17.16
C GLN A 84 -14.43 -4.15 -16.66
N GLU A 85 -14.21 -4.42 -15.38
CA GLU A 85 -12.89 -4.29 -14.75
C GLU A 85 -12.21 -5.64 -14.63
N ASP A 86 -10.96 -5.69 -15.07
CA ASP A 86 -10.04 -6.79 -14.87
C ASP A 86 -8.66 -6.18 -14.66
N VAL A 87 -8.30 -6.00 -13.39
CA VAL A 87 -7.06 -5.30 -13.03
C VAL A 87 -6.16 -6.23 -12.23
N THR A 88 -4.91 -6.31 -12.64
CA THR A 88 -3.86 -7.00 -11.89
C THR A 88 -2.92 -5.97 -11.29
N TYR A 89 -2.77 -6.04 -9.96
CA TYR A 89 -1.84 -5.21 -9.22
C TYR A 89 -0.61 -6.00 -8.84
N LEU A 90 0.55 -5.43 -9.11
CA LEU A 90 1.82 -5.90 -8.61
C LEU A 90 2.26 -4.92 -7.52
N ARG A 91 2.18 -5.36 -6.27
CA ARG A 91 2.49 -4.52 -5.11
C ARG A 91 3.90 -4.79 -4.63
N LEU A 92 4.68 -3.73 -4.48
CA LEU A 92 5.98 -3.76 -3.79
C LEU A 92 5.76 -3.18 -2.40
N ALA A 93 5.86 -4.01 -1.37
CA ALA A 93 5.59 -3.58 0.00
C ALA A 93 6.90 -3.39 0.77
N PHE A 94 6.97 -2.29 1.51
CA PHE A 94 8.11 -1.91 2.34
C PHE A 94 7.66 -1.75 3.78
N SER A 95 8.48 -2.20 4.72
CA SER A 95 8.23 -1.95 6.14
C SER A 95 9.18 -0.89 6.66
N GLY A 96 8.76 -0.18 7.67
CA GLY A 96 9.55 0.90 8.25
C GLY A 96 8.77 1.66 9.31
N SER A 97 9.22 2.86 9.59
CA SER A 97 8.64 3.72 10.62
C SER A 97 8.13 5.03 10.05
N VAL A 98 7.23 5.67 10.79
CA VAL A 98 6.73 7.01 10.43
C VAL A 98 7.01 7.97 11.59
N GLY A 99 7.19 9.24 11.23
CA GLY A 99 7.25 10.33 12.19
C GLY A 99 5.87 10.76 12.66
N GLU A 100 5.83 11.89 13.38
CA GLU A 100 4.57 12.50 13.82
C GLU A 100 3.77 13.03 12.63
N GLU A 101 2.46 13.12 12.83
CA GLU A 101 1.59 13.73 11.83
C GLU A 101 1.95 15.20 11.65
N ILE A 102 2.18 15.60 10.40
CA ILE A 102 2.58 16.97 10.07
C ILE A 102 1.35 17.87 10.11
N ALA A 103 1.35 18.83 11.04
CA ALA A 103 0.25 19.75 11.21
C ALA A 103 -0.01 20.56 9.94
N GLY A 104 -1.28 20.65 9.55
CA GLY A 104 -1.69 21.41 8.36
C GLY A 104 -1.44 20.71 7.02
N HIS A 105 -0.86 19.50 7.02
CA HIS A 105 -0.70 18.73 5.78
C HIS A 105 -2.00 18.01 5.46
N ALA A 106 -2.63 18.37 4.35
CA ALA A 106 -3.87 17.75 3.92
C ALA A 106 -3.63 16.32 3.46
N LEU A 107 -4.58 15.44 3.75
CA LEU A 107 -4.58 14.08 3.20
C LEU A 107 -5.11 14.11 1.75
N ASP A 108 -4.69 13.13 0.97
CA ASP A 108 -5.18 12.98 -0.41
C ASP A 108 -6.70 12.89 -0.47
N GLN A 109 -7.24 13.35 -1.58
CA GLN A 109 -8.67 13.27 -1.86
C GLN A 109 -9.15 11.82 -1.77
N GLY A 110 -10.24 11.61 -1.04
CA GLY A 110 -10.81 10.28 -0.82
C GLY A 110 -10.35 9.63 0.48
N ILE A 111 -9.22 10.05 1.03
CA ILE A 111 -8.77 9.57 2.34
C ILE A 111 -9.55 10.30 3.43
N VAL A 112 -10.29 9.53 4.24
CA VAL A 112 -11.11 10.07 5.33
C VAL A 112 -10.29 10.26 6.59
N ARG A 113 -9.47 9.25 6.93
CA ARG A 113 -8.63 9.29 8.15
C ARG A 113 -7.60 8.18 8.13
N THR A 114 -6.66 8.25 9.05
CA THR A 114 -5.73 7.17 9.35
C THR A 114 -6.16 6.45 10.63
N LEU A 115 -5.81 5.16 10.73
CA LEU A 115 -6.14 4.29 11.86
C LEU A 115 -4.92 3.47 12.23
N TRP A 116 -4.86 3.08 13.50
CA TRP A 116 -3.90 2.08 13.96
C TRP A 116 -4.68 0.87 14.46
N LEU A 117 -4.53 -0.27 13.78
CA LEU A 117 -5.27 -1.49 14.08
C LEU A 117 -4.33 -2.65 14.42
N SER A 118 -4.71 -3.43 15.44
CA SER A 118 -4.02 -4.69 15.76
C SER A 118 -4.34 -5.74 14.70
N LEU A 119 -3.56 -6.85 14.69
CA LEU A 119 -3.85 -7.96 13.78
C LEU A 119 -5.26 -8.53 13.98
N ASP A 120 -5.71 -8.62 15.22
CA ASP A 120 -7.06 -9.11 15.51
C ASP A 120 -8.12 -8.17 14.94
N GLU A 121 -7.92 -6.86 15.09
CA GLU A 121 -8.82 -5.86 14.50
C GLU A 121 -8.77 -5.89 12.97
N LEU A 122 -7.58 -6.13 12.38
CA LEU A 122 -7.45 -6.29 10.93
C LEU A 122 -8.23 -7.52 10.44
N ARG A 123 -8.13 -8.64 11.13
CA ARG A 123 -8.88 -9.85 10.79
C ARG A 123 -10.38 -9.63 10.91
N ALA A 124 -10.80 -8.93 11.96
CA ALA A 124 -12.22 -8.62 12.17
C ALA A 124 -12.81 -7.69 11.11
N THR A 125 -11.98 -6.88 10.46
CA THR A 125 -12.41 -5.91 9.43
C THR A 125 -12.08 -6.35 8.00
N ALA A 126 -11.69 -7.61 7.80
CA ALA A 126 -11.21 -8.11 6.50
C ALA A 126 -12.18 -7.83 5.34
N ALA A 127 -13.48 -7.86 5.59
CA ALA A 127 -14.49 -7.57 4.57
C ALA A 127 -14.43 -6.14 4.04
N ARG A 128 -13.81 -5.23 4.79
CA ARG A 128 -13.64 -3.82 4.41
C ARG A 128 -12.27 -3.53 3.80
N HIS A 129 -11.42 -4.52 3.63
CA HIS A 129 -10.10 -4.29 3.04
C HIS A 129 -10.20 -4.12 1.53
N ARG A 130 -9.44 -3.18 0.99
CA ARG A 130 -9.35 -2.93 -0.46
C ARG A 130 -8.92 -4.18 -1.22
N SER A 131 -8.10 -5.02 -0.59
CA SER A 131 -7.67 -6.29 -1.14
C SER A 131 -7.22 -7.24 -0.03
N PRO A 132 -7.13 -8.54 -0.30
CA PRO A 132 -6.53 -9.49 0.65
C PRO A 132 -5.09 -9.17 1.01
N LEU A 133 -4.41 -8.36 0.22
CA LEU A 133 -3.01 -7.99 0.47
C LEU A 133 -2.85 -7.12 1.72
N VAL A 134 -3.87 -6.38 2.13
CA VAL A 134 -3.82 -5.53 3.33
C VAL A 134 -3.44 -6.36 4.56
N LEU A 135 -4.21 -7.39 4.84
CA LEU A 135 -3.96 -8.29 5.96
C LEU A 135 -2.70 -9.12 5.74
N ARG A 136 -2.53 -9.66 4.53
CA ARG A 136 -1.37 -10.51 4.21
C ARG A 136 -0.05 -9.80 4.46
N CYS A 137 0.09 -8.55 4.04
CA CYS A 137 1.32 -7.78 4.28
C CYS A 137 1.59 -7.60 5.78
N CYS A 138 0.56 -7.30 6.56
CA CYS A 138 0.71 -7.14 8.00
C CYS A 138 1.07 -8.46 8.69
N GLU A 139 0.46 -9.56 8.28
CA GLU A 139 0.79 -10.89 8.82
C GLU A 139 2.22 -11.31 8.48
N ASP A 140 2.67 -11.06 7.25
CA ASP A 140 4.05 -11.35 6.85
C ASP A 140 5.04 -10.51 7.66
N HIS A 141 4.73 -9.24 7.89
CA HIS A 141 5.54 -8.39 8.77
C HIS A 141 5.59 -8.95 10.19
N ALA A 142 4.46 -9.32 10.75
CA ALA A 142 4.35 -9.86 12.10
C ALA A 142 5.11 -11.18 12.26
N SER A 143 5.22 -11.96 11.19
CA SER A 143 5.99 -13.21 11.19
C SER A 143 7.51 -12.99 11.19
N GLY A 144 7.95 -11.73 11.07
CA GLY A 144 9.37 -11.37 11.08
C GLY A 144 10.01 -11.24 9.70
N ARG A 145 9.22 -11.28 8.63
CA ARG A 145 9.77 -11.18 7.27
C ARG A 145 10.41 -9.82 7.05
N ARG A 146 11.70 -9.83 6.74
CA ARG A 146 12.50 -8.63 6.45
C ARG A 146 13.52 -8.98 5.39
N LEU A 147 13.41 -8.34 4.23
CA LEU A 147 14.37 -8.47 3.15
C LEU A 147 15.16 -7.17 3.03
N PRO A 148 16.42 -7.22 2.55
CA PRO A 148 17.19 -5.98 2.39
C PRO A 148 16.52 -5.05 1.37
N LEU A 149 16.64 -3.75 1.59
CA LEU A 149 16.13 -2.76 0.64
C LEU A 149 16.75 -2.92 -0.75
N GLU A 150 17.99 -3.39 -0.80
CA GLU A 150 18.72 -3.65 -2.04
C GLU A 150 18.11 -4.79 -2.87
N ALA A 151 17.16 -5.55 -2.30
CA ALA A 151 16.41 -6.54 -3.07
C ALA A 151 15.60 -5.88 -4.20
N VAL A 152 15.32 -4.57 -4.06
CA VAL A 152 14.74 -3.75 -5.13
C VAL A 152 15.84 -2.89 -5.72
N TYR A 153 16.39 -3.32 -6.84
CA TYR A 153 17.43 -2.59 -7.54
C TYR A 153 16.82 -1.56 -8.48
N ASN A 154 17.40 -0.37 -8.50
CA ASN A 154 16.98 0.70 -9.40
C ASN A 154 18.16 1.15 -10.25
N ASP A 155 17.88 1.35 -11.52
CA ASP A 155 18.85 1.91 -12.48
C ASP A 155 18.28 3.21 -13.07
N ALA A 156 17.60 3.96 -12.23
CA ALA A 156 16.91 5.18 -12.65
C ALA A 156 17.61 6.42 -12.10
#